data_3ea195a1845d55f013443f33d094476e
#
_entry.id   3ea195a1845d55f013443f33d094476e
#
_cell.length_a   1.000
_cell.length_b   1.000
_cell.length_c   1.000
_cell.angle_alpha   90.00
_cell.angle_beta   90.00
_cell.angle_gamma   90.00
#
_symmetry.space_group_name_H-M   'P 1'
#
loop_
_entity.id
_entity.type
_entity.pdbx_description
1 polymer ?
#
loop_
_entity_poly.entity_id
_entity_poly.type
_entity_poly.pdbx_seq_one_letter_code
_entity_poly.pdbx_strand_id
1 'polypeptide(L)'
;MKTRSILICLLLIIGGVLSAAELLVEAESFKYKGGWVVDQQFMDQMGSPYLMAHGMGNPVKNAFTEVPFRESGVYYVYVRTFNWTSPWSDGEGAGRFKISVNGEELSTVLGATGKKWLWQLAGKIPISEGMAKISLQDLTGFNGRCDAIFFTTDAAMLPPSDMKPLNLFRKEKLGISEIPQNAGSFDLVVIGGGIAGMSAAVTAARLGVKVALIHDRPVLGGNNSSEVRVHLGGRIGVKPYKELGALQKEFGPLRGGNAQPGEFYEDDKKAKIIAEEENISFFPNYHAFAVEMNGNKIQKVIAKHIETGMEMAFEGAVFSDCTGDGTIGYLAGADYKMGRESKTEFNESTAPEQADKLTMGASVQWYSVDKNEPVSFPMFKYGLSFDHLRAEKVTMGEWTWETGMNYDQINDFERIRDYGLMVVYSNWSFLKNEFNENNLYKNRALEWVAFVSGKRESRRLLGDHILTENDLINYRVYPDGSGSTTWTIDLHYPDPNNTKYFPDSEFKSIAKHKPIHPYPVPYRCLYSRNIDNLFMAGRNISVTHIALGTVRVMRTTGILGEVVGMAASLCKKYVETPRGIYKNHLEELKELMLVGVSRKELDNNQKYNEGTTLGD
;
A
#
# COMPACT_ATOMS: atom_id res chain seq x y z
N MET A 1 -41.72 81.07 14.82
CA MET A 1 -41.39 79.79 15.40
C MET A 1 -40.38 79.14 14.45
N LYS A 2 -39.12 79.09 14.85
CA LYS A 2 -38.03 78.46 14.05
C LYS A 2 -37.80 77.03 14.55
N THR A 3 -38.15 76.05 13.74
CA THR A 3 -37.89 74.62 14.00
C THR A 3 -36.42 74.27 13.64
N ARG A 4 -35.63 73.93 14.62
CA ARG A 4 -34.23 73.39 14.42
C ARG A 4 -34.32 71.89 14.18
N SER A 5 -33.95 71.43 12.99
CA SER A 5 -33.74 70.04 12.70
C SER A 5 -32.35 69.64 13.21
N ILE A 6 -32.32 68.68 14.13
CA ILE A 6 -31.06 68.01 14.61
C ILE A 6 -30.78 66.84 13.69
N LEU A 7 -29.68 66.94 12.95
CA LEU A 7 -29.16 65.86 12.12
C LEU A 7 -28.31 64.93 13.00
N ILE A 8 -28.83 63.75 13.33
CA ILE A 8 -28.06 62.71 14.03
C ILE A 8 -27.27 61.90 12.98
N CYS A 9 -25.94 62.11 12.90
CA CYS A 9 -25.03 61.24 12.15
C CYS A 9 -24.85 59.94 12.92
N LEU A 10 -25.45 58.84 12.42
CA LEU A 10 -25.18 57.49 12.87
C LEU A 10 -23.85 57.06 12.24
N LEU A 11 -22.77 57.04 13.02
CA LEU A 11 -21.54 56.39 12.64
C LEU A 11 -21.76 54.87 12.69
N LEU A 12 -21.97 54.25 11.54
CA LEU A 12 -21.87 52.81 11.38
C LEU A 12 -20.37 52.45 11.48
N ILE A 13 -19.96 51.97 12.65
CA ILE A 13 -18.69 51.28 12.82
C ILE A 13 -18.87 49.91 12.14
N ILE A 14 -18.46 49.80 10.88
CA ILE A 14 -18.27 48.51 10.22
C ILE A 14 -17.03 47.93 10.88
N GLY A 15 -17.22 47.19 11.97
CA GLY A 15 -16.20 46.31 12.51
C GLY A 15 -15.98 45.19 11.50
N GLY A 16 -15.01 45.40 10.64
CA GLY A 16 -14.50 44.28 9.84
C GLY A 16 -14.06 43.20 10.81
N VAL A 17 -14.71 42.05 10.76
CA VAL A 17 -14.19 40.87 11.41
C VAL A 17 -12.85 40.58 10.71
N LEU A 18 -11.75 40.96 11.35
CA LEU A 18 -10.40 40.53 10.89
C LEU A 18 -10.42 39.01 10.93
N SER A 19 -10.54 38.40 9.76
CA SER A 19 -10.38 36.96 9.62
C SER A 19 -8.93 36.63 10.01
N ALA A 20 -8.75 35.63 10.84
CA ALA A 20 -7.38 35.17 11.19
C ALA A 20 -6.65 34.74 9.92
N ALA A 21 -5.37 35.12 9.84
CA ALA A 21 -4.51 34.61 8.77
C ALA A 21 -4.21 33.14 9.04
N GLU A 22 -4.49 32.30 8.05
CA GLU A 22 -4.36 30.85 8.14
C GLU A 22 -3.64 30.28 6.94
N LEU A 23 -2.80 29.27 7.17
CA LEU A 23 -2.08 28.52 6.12
C LEU A 23 -1.95 27.05 6.53
N LEU A 24 -2.43 26.14 5.69
CA LEU A 24 -2.21 24.71 5.81
C LEU A 24 -1.12 24.28 4.81
N VAL A 25 -0.17 23.48 5.28
CA VAL A 25 0.91 22.89 4.48
C VAL A 25 0.93 21.40 4.75
N GLU A 26 0.61 20.60 3.75
CA GLU A 26 0.76 19.13 3.81
C GLU A 26 2.24 18.78 3.70
N ALA A 27 2.72 17.90 4.57
CA ALA A 27 4.16 17.59 4.62
C ALA A 27 4.63 16.84 3.38
N GLU A 28 3.81 15.93 2.83
CA GLU A 28 4.13 15.20 1.60
C GLU A 28 4.28 16.11 0.36
N SER A 29 3.72 17.31 0.39
CA SER A 29 3.87 18.31 -0.68
C SER A 29 5.22 19.05 -0.66
N PHE A 30 6.07 18.81 0.33
CA PHE A 30 7.37 19.48 0.45
C PHE A 30 8.22 19.28 -0.80
N LYS A 31 8.75 20.38 -1.32
CA LYS A 31 9.57 20.38 -2.54
C LYS A 31 10.86 19.57 -2.38
N TYR A 32 11.48 19.64 -1.22
CA TYR A 32 12.72 18.94 -0.88
C TYR A 32 12.48 18.05 0.33
N LYS A 33 12.41 16.76 0.09
CA LYS A 33 12.10 15.77 1.13
C LYS A 33 13.35 15.36 1.95
N GLY A 34 14.55 15.73 1.49
CA GLY A 34 15.81 15.37 2.17
C GLY A 34 15.98 13.86 2.27
N GLY A 35 15.97 13.34 3.50
CA GLY A 35 15.95 11.89 3.76
C GLY A 35 14.61 11.35 4.27
N TRP A 36 13.56 12.19 4.23
CA TRP A 36 12.21 11.79 4.60
C TRP A 36 11.53 11.08 3.42
N VAL A 37 10.77 10.04 3.73
CA VAL A 37 9.98 9.28 2.73
C VAL A 37 8.51 9.63 2.83
N VAL A 38 7.79 9.56 1.71
CA VAL A 38 6.33 9.68 1.69
C VAL A 38 5.73 8.32 2.01
N ASP A 39 4.93 8.24 3.06
CA ASP A 39 4.23 7.03 3.45
C ASP A 39 2.72 7.16 3.16
N GLN A 40 2.27 6.50 2.11
CA GLN A 40 0.90 6.57 1.60
C GLN A 40 0.05 5.34 1.97
N GLN A 41 0.61 4.38 2.71
CA GLN A 41 -0.05 3.08 2.96
C GLN A 41 -1.35 3.18 3.77
N PHE A 42 -1.56 4.29 4.46
CA PHE A 42 -2.66 4.47 5.43
C PHE A 42 -3.63 5.60 5.05
N MET A 43 -3.68 5.97 3.78
CA MET A 43 -4.54 7.05 3.29
C MET A 43 -6.02 6.79 3.56
N ASP A 44 -6.46 5.52 3.60
CA ASP A 44 -7.84 5.16 3.96
C ASP A 44 -8.19 5.55 5.41
N GLN A 45 -7.20 5.60 6.32
CA GLN A 45 -7.36 5.99 7.73
C GLN A 45 -6.95 7.45 7.99
N MET A 46 -6.01 7.98 7.19
CA MET A 46 -5.40 9.30 7.40
C MET A 46 -6.00 10.41 6.55
N GLY A 47 -6.56 10.08 5.39
CA GLY A 47 -7.04 11.00 4.37
C GLY A 47 -5.94 11.61 3.49
N SER A 48 -4.68 11.45 3.87
CA SER A 48 -3.46 11.89 3.18
C SER A 48 -2.31 10.95 3.52
N PRO A 49 -1.20 10.97 2.76
CA PRO A 49 0.07 10.42 3.22
C PRO A 49 0.68 11.30 4.31
N TYR A 50 1.87 10.94 4.74
CA TYR A 50 2.71 11.77 5.61
C TYR A 50 4.19 11.62 5.28
N LEU A 51 5.03 12.56 5.71
CA LEU A 51 6.48 12.39 5.69
C LEU A 51 6.96 11.62 6.92
N MET A 52 7.84 10.65 6.68
CA MET A 52 8.45 9.83 7.72
C MET A 52 9.99 9.88 7.63
N ALA A 53 10.65 10.18 8.75
CA ALA A 53 12.11 10.20 8.89
C ALA A 53 12.66 8.78 9.05
N HIS A 54 12.82 8.05 7.95
CA HIS A 54 13.21 6.63 7.93
C HIS A 54 14.74 6.46 7.89
N GLY A 55 15.40 6.83 8.99
CA GLY A 55 16.88 6.88 9.08
C GLY A 55 17.53 5.67 9.75
N MET A 56 16.74 4.66 10.18
CA MET A 56 17.26 3.43 10.80
C MET A 56 18.23 3.71 11.95
N GLY A 57 17.86 4.68 12.83
CA GLY A 57 18.65 5.11 13.97
C GLY A 57 19.67 6.22 13.70
N ASN A 58 19.75 6.71 12.46
CA ASN A 58 20.57 7.87 12.10
C ASN A 58 19.66 9.02 11.62
N PRO A 59 19.76 10.23 12.18
CA PRO A 59 18.99 11.36 11.71
C PRO A 59 19.16 11.59 10.21
N VAL A 60 18.03 11.77 9.52
CA VAL A 60 18.02 11.99 8.08
C VAL A 60 18.22 13.47 7.75
N LYS A 61 18.54 13.78 6.48
CA LYS A 61 18.63 15.16 6.00
C LYS A 61 17.28 15.85 6.12
N ASN A 62 17.30 17.15 6.47
CA ASN A 62 16.09 17.95 6.63
C ASN A 62 15.25 17.99 5.35
N ALA A 63 13.94 17.83 5.55
CA ALA A 63 12.97 18.19 4.52
C ALA A 63 12.65 19.69 4.62
N PHE A 64 12.39 20.35 3.48
CA PHE A 64 11.94 21.74 3.49
C PHE A 64 11.13 22.13 2.27
N THR A 65 10.31 23.15 2.45
CA THR A 65 9.58 23.82 1.38
C THR A 65 9.53 25.33 1.63
N GLU A 66 9.17 26.10 0.62
CA GLU A 66 8.92 27.53 0.73
C GLU A 66 7.46 27.81 0.38
N VAL A 67 6.79 28.57 1.23
CA VAL A 67 5.36 28.90 1.09
C VAL A 67 5.11 30.40 1.28
N PRO A 68 4.12 30.98 0.58
CA PRO A 68 3.77 32.39 0.73
C PRO A 68 2.88 32.63 1.94
N PHE A 69 3.28 33.52 2.83
CA PHE A 69 2.45 34.11 3.86
C PHE A 69 1.86 35.42 3.34
N ARG A 70 0.56 35.58 3.41
CA ARG A 70 -0.15 36.75 2.86
C ARG A 70 -0.21 37.93 3.82
N GLU A 71 0.05 37.69 5.10
CA GLU A 71 -0.03 38.70 6.16
C GLU A 71 1.12 38.50 7.16
N SER A 72 1.65 39.62 7.65
CA SER A 72 2.60 39.60 8.76
C SER A 72 1.87 39.41 10.08
N GLY A 73 2.41 38.57 10.98
CA GLY A 73 1.78 38.33 12.28
C GLY A 73 2.58 37.37 13.17
N VAL A 74 2.08 37.15 14.38
CA VAL A 74 2.57 36.08 15.25
C VAL A 74 1.70 34.86 15.04
N TYR A 75 2.27 33.83 14.46
CA TYR A 75 1.55 32.60 14.13
C TYR A 75 1.73 31.54 15.21
N TYR A 76 0.65 30.90 15.59
CA TYR A 76 0.63 29.61 16.29
C TYR A 76 0.84 28.51 15.26
N VAL A 77 1.80 27.62 15.52
CA VAL A 77 2.17 26.55 14.59
C VAL A 77 1.76 25.22 15.16
N TYR A 78 0.77 24.59 14.54
CA TYR A 78 0.30 23.26 14.90
C TYR A 78 0.82 22.23 13.90
N VAL A 79 1.26 21.08 14.41
CA VAL A 79 1.76 19.96 13.59
C VAL A 79 0.94 18.72 13.89
N ARG A 80 0.41 18.07 12.87
CA ARG A 80 -0.31 16.81 13.04
C ARG A 80 0.70 15.66 13.04
N THR A 81 0.85 15.02 14.21
CA THR A 81 1.82 13.98 14.49
C THR A 81 1.40 13.13 15.69
N PHE A 82 2.12 12.06 15.99
CA PHE A 82 1.95 11.26 17.21
C PHE A 82 3.21 10.44 17.52
N ASN A 83 3.27 9.89 18.75
CA ASN A 83 4.28 8.92 19.12
C ASN A 83 3.92 7.53 18.59
N TRP A 84 4.52 7.09 17.49
CA TRP A 84 4.25 5.80 16.87
C TRP A 84 4.60 4.59 17.76
N THR A 85 5.48 4.77 18.75
CA THR A 85 5.86 3.70 19.70
C THR A 85 4.90 3.61 20.89
N SER A 86 3.93 4.52 21.02
CA SER A 86 3.01 4.59 22.17
C SER A 86 2.15 3.35 22.42
N PRO A 87 1.83 2.48 21.43
CA PRO A 87 1.13 1.22 21.73
C PRO A 87 1.96 0.23 22.58
N TRP A 88 3.29 0.39 22.62
CA TRP A 88 4.21 -0.55 23.27
C TRP A 88 5.11 0.08 24.34
N SER A 89 5.13 1.40 24.45
CA SER A 89 5.99 2.12 25.39
C SER A 89 5.28 3.32 26.01
N ASP A 90 5.32 3.40 27.35
CA ASP A 90 4.83 4.54 28.10
C ASP A 90 5.97 5.56 28.33
N GLY A 91 6.18 6.49 27.52
CA GLY A 91 7.23 7.50 27.63
C GLY A 91 7.39 8.32 26.37
N GLU A 92 8.51 9.00 26.25
CA GLU A 92 8.83 9.71 25.03
C GLU A 92 9.01 8.75 23.85
N GLY A 93 8.43 9.13 22.69
CA GLY A 93 8.50 8.35 21.47
C GLY A 93 9.88 8.29 20.84
N ALA A 94 10.08 7.27 19.99
CA ALA A 94 11.31 7.09 19.25
C ALA A 94 11.48 8.12 18.12
N GLY A 95 10.39 8.50 17.44
CA GLY A 95 10.41 9.31 16.24
C GLY A 95 10.35 10.81 16.53
N ARG A 96 11.42 11.38 17.04
CA ARG A 96 11.47 12.80 17.48
C ARG A 96 12.00 13.70 16.38
N PHE A 97 11.35 14.84 16.20
CA PHE A 97 11.76 15.86 15.23
C PHE A 97 11.37 17.27 15.69
N LYS A 98 11.90 18.27 15.01
CA LYS A 98 11.56 19.68 15.22
C LYS A 98 11.19 20.34 13.90
N ILE A 99 10.56 21.51 14.03
CA ILE A 99 10.23 22.39 12.91
C ILE A 99 10.95 23.72 13.07
N SER A 100 11.41 24.29 11.96
CA SER A 100 11.93 25.65 11.90
C SER A 100 11.29 26.45 10.77
N VAL A 101 11.17 27.77 10.98
CA VAL A 101 10.69 28.73 9.98
C VAL A 101 11.77 29.79 9.77
N ASN A 102 12.22 29.96 8.53
CA ASN A 102 13.31 30.88 8.16
C ASN A 102 14.60 30.66 8.97
N GLY A 103 14.85 29.42 9.41
CA GLY A 103 16.01 29.05 10.23
C GLY A 103 15.81 29.22 11.74
N GLU A 104 14.72 29.83 12.19
CA GLU A 104 14.35 29.89 13.61
C GLU A 104 13.63 28.62 14.02
N GLU A 105 14.24 27.87 14.94
CA GLU A 105 13.73 26.58 15.45
C GLU A 105 12.66 26.78 16.51
N LEU A 106 11.53 26.09 16.39
CA LEU A 106 10.49 26.06 17.43
C LEU A 106 10.90 25.11 18.58
N SER A 107 10.50 25.48 19.81
CA SER A 107 11.01 24.84 21.02
C SER A 107 10.50 23.42 21.26
N THR A 108 9.31 23.08 20.75
CA THR A 108 8.66 21.80 21.03
C THR A 108 9.30 20.67 20.25
N VAL A 109 9.63 19.57 20.93
CA VAL A 109 10.01 18.30 20.30
C VAL A 109 8.73 17.54 19.94
N LEU A 110 8.54 17.33 18.65
CA LEU A 110 7.36 16.69 18.05
C LEU A 110 7.60 15.18 17.89
N GLY A 111 6.51 14.39 17.73
CA GLY A 111 6.57 12.93 17.58
C GLY A 111 6.95 12.18 18.87
N ALA A 112 7.25 12.89 19.95
CA ALA A 112 7.62 12.34 21.25
C ALA A 112 6.40 11.92 22.09
N THR A 113 5.23 12.51 21.87
CA THR A 113 4.03 12.34 22.68
C THR A 113 2.79 12.07 21.83
N GLY A 114 1.68 11.71 22.49
CA GLY A 114 0.39 11.45 21.86
C GLY A 114 0.23 9.99 21.42
N LYS A 115 -0.97 9.42 21.68
CA LYS A 115 -1.30 8.02 21.34
C LYS A 115 -2.06 7.87 20.01
N LYS A 116 -2.37 9.02 19.38
CA LYS A 116 -3.13 9.10 18.12
C LYS A 116 -2.61 10.26 17.28
N TRP A 117 -2.91 10.27 16.02
CA TRP A 117 -2.73 11.41 15.14
C TRP A 117 -3.56 12.59 15.62
N LEU A 118 -2.90 13.61 16.19
CA LEU A 118 -3.50 14.83 16.71
C LEU A 118 -2.63 16.04 16.38
N TRP A 119 -3.24 17.21 16.41
CA TRP A 119 -2.53 18.47 16.26
C TRP A 119 -1.80 18.81 17.57
N GLN A 120 -0.51 19.04 17.48
CA GLN A 120 0.36 19.42 18.59
C GLN A 120 0.90 20.83 18.35
N LEU A 121 0.85 21.70 19.34
CA LEU A 121 1.41 23.03 19.25
C LEU A 121 2.95 22.95 19.26
N ALA A 122 3.57 23.28 18.12
CA ALA A 122 5.03 23.35 18.00
C ALA A 122 5.62 24.63 18.64
N GLY A 123 4.86 25.72 18.62
CA GLY A 123 5.27 27.00 19.23
C GLY A 123 4.57 28.18 18.58
N LYS A 124 5.13 29.38 18.84
CA LYS A 124 4.72 30.64 18.25
C LYS A 124 5.91 31.28 17.57
N ILE A 125 5.69 31.92 16.44
CA ILE A 125 6.75 32.58 15.69
C ILE A 125 6.22 33.81 14.95
N PRO A 126 6.94 34.94 14.96
CA PRO A 126 6.61 36.05 14.09
C PRO A 126 7.04 35.73 12.64
N ILE A 127 6.11 35.92 11.71
CA ILE A 127 6.38 35.72 10.28
C ILE A 127 5.95 36.99 9.54
N SER A 128 6.83 37.51 8.69
CA SER A 128 6.51 38.63 7.81
C SER A 128 5.78 38.13 6.56
N GLU A 129 4.97 38.99 5.97
CA GLU A 129 4.41 38.77 4.64
C GLU A 129 5.52 38.44 3.63
N GLY A 130 5.27 37.46 2.75
CA GLY A 130 6.24 37.00 1.76
C GLY A 130 6.51 35.50 1.85
N MET A 131 7.59 35.08 1.18
CA MET A 131 8.00 33.67 1.19
C MET A 131 8.70 33.31 2.50
N ALA A 132 8.28 32.22 3.12
CA ALA A 132 8.95 31.66 4.30
C ALA A 132 9.35 30.20 4.04
N LYS A 133 10.56 29.86 4.49
CA LYS A 133 11.09 28.50 4.42
C LYS A 133 10.69 27.73 5.67
N ILE A 134 9.95 26.64 5.48
CA ILE A 134 9.59 25.68 6.54
C ILE A 134 10.48 24.46 6.41
N SER A 135 11.08 24.00 7.53
CA SER A 135 11.96 22.84 7.53
C SER A 135 11.59 21.87 8.64
N LEU A 136 11.68 20.57 8.34
CA LEU A 136 11.57 19.46 9.31
C LEU A 136 12.97 18.93 9.58
N GLN A 137 13.35 18.87 10.85
CA GLN A 137 14.63 18.35 11.33
C GLN A 137 14.41 17.07 12.12
N ASP A 138 14.88 15.94 11.60
CA ASP A 138 14.89 14.69 12.33
C ASP A 138 15.96 14.67 13.42
N LEU A 139 15.63 14.16 14.59
CA LEU A 139 16.53 14.09 15.75
C LEU A 139 17.04 12.68 16.03
N THR A 140 16.41 11.63 15.48
CA THR A 140 16.67 10.26 15.95
C THR A 140 16.84 9.23 14.84
N GLY A 141 16.33 9.46 13.65
CA GLY A 141 16.28 8.46 12.57
C GLY A 141 15.29 7.31 12.81
N PHE A 142 14.45 7.42 13.82
CA PHE A 142 13.47 6.40 14.20
C PHE A 142 12.04 6.80 13.83
N ASN A 143 11.82 7.09 12.56
CA ASN A 143 10.50 7.25 11.95
C ASN A 143 9.63 8.37 12.56
N GLY A 144 10.22 9.53 12.85
CA GLY A 144 9.46 10.75 13.12
C GLY A 144 8.48 11.02 11.98
N ARG A 145 7.22 11.41 12.28
CA ARG A 145 6.12 11.52 11.31
C ARG A 145 5.48 12.89 11.36
N CYS A 146 5.41 13.54 10.22
CA CYS A 146 4.71 14.80 10.03
C CYS A 146 3.68 14.62 8.91
N ASP A 147 2.39 14.78 9.25
CA ASP A 147 1.29 14.73 8.29
C ASP A 147 1.05 16.13 7.69
N ALA A 148 0.75 17.11 8.55
CA ALA A 148 0.48 18.47 8.09
C ALA A 148 0.92 19.51 9.13
N ILE A 149 1.13 20.74 8.67
CA ILE A 149 1.49 21.91 9.48
C ILE A 149 0.45 22.99 9.24
N PHE A 150 -0.15 23.49 10.32
CA PHE A 150 -1.13 24.55 10.26
C PHE A 150 -0.63 25.79 11.01
N PHE A 151 -0.64 26.91 10.31
CA PHE A 151 -0.28 28.23 10.83
C PHE A 151 -1.55 29.05 10.99
N THR A 152 -1.75 29.69 12.14
CA THR A 152 -2.84 30.60 12.37
C THR A 152 -2.45 31.74 13.31
N THR A 153 -2.99 32.94 13.08
CA THR A 153 -2.84 34.07 14.01
C THR A 153 -3.87 34.02 15.14
N ASP A 154 -4.87 33.12 15.09
CA ASP A 154 -5.86 32.93 16.15
C ASP A 154 -5.44 31.79 17.11
N ALA A 155 -5.21 32.14 18.37
CA ALA A 155 -4.85 31.20 19.42
C ALA A 155 -5.94 30.17 19.74
N ALA A 156 -7.21 30.49 19.47
CA ALA A 156 -8.35 29.61 19.73
C ALA A 156 -8.66 28.65 18.58
N MET A 157 -8.05 28.87 17.39
CA MET A 157 -8.28 28.04 16.21
C MET A 157 -7.45 26.76 16.29
N LEU A 158 -8.15 25.62 16.42
CA LEU A 158 -7.56 24.29 16.35
C LEU A 158 -8.20 23.52 15.18
N PRO A 159 -7.39 22.99 14.23
CA PRO A 159 -7.93 22.21 13.12
C PRO A 159 -8.62 20.92 13.61
N PRO A 160 -9.61 20.41 12.87
CA PRO A 160 -10.28 19.17 13.21
C PRO A 160 -9.32 17.98 13.13
N SER A 161 -9.54 16.97 13.98
CA SER A 161 -8.74 15.73 13.99
C SER A 161 -9.48 14.53 13.40
N ASP A 162 -10.81 14.53 13.44
CA ASP A 162 -11.65 13.46 12.88
C ASP A 162 -11.65 13.51 11.35
N MET A 163 -11.61 12.35 10.71
CA MET A 163 -11.41 12.18 9.27
C MET A 163 -12.32 13.02 8.38
N LYS A 164 -13.62 12.96 8.60
CA LYS A 164 -14.58 13.66 7.72
C LYS A 164 -14.45 15.19 7.82
N PRO A 165 -14.46 15.82 9.02
CA PRO A 165 -14.18 17.25 9.16
C PRO A 165 -12.79 17.64 8.68
N LEU A 166 -11.76 16.81 8.92
CA LEU A 166 -10.39 17.07 8.49
C LEU A 166 -10.25 17.11 6.96
N ASN A 167 -10.89 16.19 6.26
CA ASN A 167 -10.86 16.18 4.80
C ASN A 167 -11.55 17.42 4.19
N LEU A 168 -12.65 17.89 4.78
CA LEU A 168 -13.31 19.14 4.37
C LEU A 168 -12.40 20.34 4.64
N PHE A 169 -11.81 20.40 5.82
CA PHE A 169 -10.86 21.46 6.20
C PHE A 169 -9.66 21.50 5.23
N ARG A 170 -9.09 20.36 4.88
CA ARG A 170 -8.00 20.27 3.90
C ARG A 170 -8.43 20.82 2.53
N LYS A 171 -9.56 20.36 2.01
CA LYS A 171 -10.08 20.85 0.72
C LYS A 171 -10.25 22.37 0.71
N GLU A 172 -10.83 22.91 1.76
CA GLU A 172 -11.03 24.37 1.92
C GLU A 172 -9.68 25.11 1.93
N LYS A 173 -8.76 24.71 2.84
CA LYS A 173 -7.49 25.45 3.04
C LYS A 173 -6.51 25.28 1.87
N LEU A 174 -6.56 24.17 1.15
CA LEU A 174 -5.72 23.92 -0.02
C LEU A 174 -6.37 24.39 -1.33
N GLY A 175 -7.61 24.86 -1.30
CA GLY A 175 -8.34 25.27 -2.49
C GLY A 175 -8.62 24.12 -3.46
N ILE A 176 -8.75 22.89 -2.95
CA ILE A 176 -9.05 21.70 -3.76
C ILE A 176 -10.53 21.72 -4.14
N SER A 177 -10.81 21.60 -5.44
CA SER A 177 -12.18 21.55 -5.96
C SER A 177 -12.97 20.39 -5.32
N GLU A 178 -14.24 20.67 -4.99
CA GLU A 178 -15.18 19.61 -4.57
C GLU A 178 -15.50 18.64 -5.71
N ILE A 179 -15.39 19.11 -6.97
CA ILE A 179 -15.61 18.29 -8.16
C ILE A 179 -14.25 17.81 -8.65
N PRO A 180 -14.00 16.47 -8.66
CA PRO A 180 -12.78 15.91 -9.19
C PRO A 180 -12.58 16.26 -10.67
N GLN A 181 -11.32 16.42 -11.10
CA GLN A 181 -11.00 16.61 -12.51
C GLN A 181 -11.34 15.34 -13.31
N ASN A 182 -11.90 15.52 -14.50
CA ASN A 182 -12.19 14.38 -15.38
C ASN A 182 -10.89 13.90 -16.05
N ALA A 183 -10.48 12.67 -15.74
CA ALA A 183 -9.32 12.00 -16.37
C ALA A 183 -9.64 11.46 -17.77
N GLY A 184 -10.91 11.42 -18.15
CA GLY A 184 -11.41 10.87 -19.40
C GLY A 184 -12.15 9.54 -19.23
N SER A 185 -12.58 8.99 -20.37
CA SER A 185 -13.31 7.72 -20.43
C SER A 185 -12.42 6.63 -21.04
N PHE A 186 -12.47 5.45 -20.45
CA PHE A 186 -11.65 4.29 -20.77
C PHE A 186 -12.53 3.04 -21.00
N ASP A 187 -12.03 2.10 -21.78
CA ASP A 187 -12.69 0.80 -21.93
C ASP A 187 -12.48 -0.04 -20.64
N LEU A 188 -11.26 0.04 -20.07
CA LEU A 188 -10.87 -0.63 -18.82
C LEU A 188 -10.13 0.34 -17.90
N VAL A 189 -10.55 0.40 -16.64
CA VAL A 189 -9.81 1.09 -15.56
C VAL A 189 -9.22 0.04 -14.64
N VAL A 190 -7.89 -0.03 -14.56
CA VAL A 190 -7.13 -0.94 -13.68
C VAL A 190 -6.64 -0.16 -12.47
N ILE A 191 -6.98 -0.60 -11.28
CA ILE A 191 -6.57 0.03 -10.02
C ILE A 191 -5.59 -0.89 -9.29
N GLY A 192 -4.35 -0.44 -9.16
CA GLY A 192 -3.22 -1.18 -8.61
C GLY A 192 -2.20 -1.61 -9.67
N GLY A 193 -0.99 -1.05 -9.61
CA GLY A 193 0.14 -1.33 -10.51
C GLY A 193 1.06 -2.46 -10.02
N GLY A 194 0.54 -3.43 -9.24
CA GLY A 194 1.24 -4.67 -8.94
C GLY A 194 1.34 -5.59 -10.16
N ILE A 195 2.00 -6.75 -10.03
CA ILE A 195 2.20 -7.70 -11.14
C ILE A 195 0.87 -8.06 -11.83
N ALA A 196 -0.20 -8.28 -11.07
CA ALA A 196 -1.51 -8.59 -11.62
C ALA A 196 -2.08 -7.44 -12.46
N GLY A 197 -2.04 -6.20 -11.93
CA GLY A 197 -2.57 -5.04 -12.64
C GLY A 197 -1.75 -4.66 -13.86
N MET A 198 -0.42 -4.76 -13.80
CA MET A 198 0.45 -4.58 -14.96
C MET A 198 0.10 -5.60 -16.06
N SER A 199 -0.04 -6.88 -15.69
CA SER A 199 -0.40 -7.94 -16.65
C SER A 199 -1.78 -7.68 -17.27
N ALA A 200 -2.77 -7.27 -16.48
CA ALA A 200 -4.11 -6.94 -16.99
C ALA A 200 -4.07 -5.74 -17.95
N ALA A 201 -3.37 -4.67 -17.57
CA ALA A 201 -3.28 -3.45 -18.36
C ALA A 201 -2.56 -3.67 -19.70
N VAL A 202 -1.38 -4.31 -19.69
CA VAL A 202 -0.60 -4.58 -20.90
C VAL A 202 -1.36 -5.53 -21.84
N THR A 203 -1.95 -6.59 -21.28
CA THR A 203 -2.73 -7.54 -22.10
C THR A 203 -3.91 -6.87 -22.77
N ALA A 204 -4.70 -6.10 -22.03
CA ALA A 204 -5.83 -5.35 -22.58
C ALA A 204 -5.37 -4.35 -23.65
N ALA A 205 -4.32 -3.59 -23.39
CA ALA A 205 -3.78 -2.59 -24.31
C ALA A 205 -3.32 -3.21 -25.65
N ARG A 206 -2.61 -4.35 -25.60
CA ARG A 206 -2.17 -5.08 -26.81
C ARG A 206 -3.32 -5.66 -27.61
N LEU A 207 -4.46 -5.88 -26.98
CA LEU A 207 -5.71 -6.30 -27.64
C LEU A 207 -6.60 -5.10 -28.03
N GLY A 208 -6.05 -3.88 -28.06
CA GLY A 208 -6.71 -2.67 -28.55
C GLY A 208 -7.70 -2.03 -27.57
N VAL A 209 -7.59 -2.32 -26.29
CA VAL A 209 -8.41 -1.71 -25.22
C VAL A 209 -7.74 -0.42 -24.75
N LYS A 210 -8.50 0.67 -24.62
CA LYS A 210 -8.03 1.92 -24.01
C LYS A 210 -8.05 1.77 -22.49
N VAL A 211 -6.89 1.79 -21.85
CA VAL A 211 -6.69 1.47 -20.43
C VAL A 211 -6.27 2.70 -19.62
N ALA A 212 -6.90 2.94 -18.47
CA ALA A 212 -6.29 3.72 -17.39
C ALA A 212 -5.65 2.76 -16.38
N LEU A 213 -4.37 2.94 -16.07
CA LEU A 213 -3.69 2.25 -14.99
C LEU A 213 -3.41 3.24 -13.86
N ILE A 214 -4.10 3.06 -12.72
CA ILE A 214 -3.99 3.91 -11.53
C ILE A 214 -3.14 3.21 -10.49
N HIS A 215 -2.15 3.89 -9.93
CA HIS A 215 -1.26 3.32 -8.93
C HIS A 215 -0.88 4.33 -7.86
N ASP A 216 -0.99 3.94 -6.59
CA ASP A 216 -0.80 4.79 -5.42
C ASP A 216 0.67 4.89 -4.94
N ARG A 217 1.61 4.35 -5.71
CA ARG A 217 3.05 4.36 -5.40
C ARG A 217 3.87 4.87 -6.58
N PRO A 218 5.10 5.38 -6.31
CA PRO A 218 5.98 5.88 -7.38
C PRO A 218 6.54 4.78 -8.27
N VAL A 219 6.58 3.52 -7.80
CA VAL A 219 7.16 2.39 -8.53
C VAL A 219 6.17 1.25 -8.73
N LEU A 220 6.21 0.63 -9.90
CA LEU A 220 5.38 -0.50 -10.29
C LEU A 220 5.89 -1.84 -9.72
N GLY A 221 5.04 -2.87 -9.76
CA GLY A 221 5.40 -4.24 -9.36
C GLY A 221 4.79 -4.68 -8.02
N GLY A 222 4.26 -3.76 -7.23
CA GLY A 222 3.65 -4.09 -5.93
C GLY A 222 4.67 -4.68 -4.96
N ASN A 223 4.45 -5.91 -4.47
CA ASN A 223 5.41 -6.57 -3.59
C ASN A 223 6.74 -6.90 -4.31
N ASN A 224 6.74 -7.05 -5.65
CA ASN A 224 7.95 -7.17 -6.44
C ASN A 224 8.45 -5.80 -6.92
N SER A 225 8.77 -4.91 -6.00
CA SER A 225 9.36 -3.59 -6.25
C SER A 225 10.51 -3.34 -5.29
N SER A 226 11.30 -2.30 -5.56
CA SER A 226 12.38 -1.85 -4.66
C SER A 226 11.89 -1.39 -3.28
N GLU A 227 10.60 -1.08 -3.13
CA GLU A 227 10.00 -0.67 -1.85
C GLU A 227 9.72 -1.83 -0.91
N VAL A 228 9.30 -3.01 -1.44
CA VAL A 228 8.89 -4.17 -0.62
C VAL A 228 9.87 -5.34 -0.72
N ARG A 229 10.48 -5.53 -1.88
CA ARG A 229 11.59 -6.47 -2.13
C ARG A 229 11.26 -7.94 -1.89
N VAL A 230 10.11 -8.38 -2.41
CA VAL A 230 9.74 -9.80 -2.48
C VAL A 230 10.06 -10.32 -3.88
N HIS A 231 10.74 -11.47 -3.97
CA HIS A 231 11.04 -12.05 -5.27
C HIS A 231 9.78 -12.46 -6.03
N LEU A 232 9.84 -12.47 -7.36
CA LEU A 232 8.73 -12.86 -8.22
C LEU A 232 8.57 -14.40 -8.20
N GLY A 233 7.88 -14.89 -7.16
CA GLY A 233 7.67 -16.32 -6.94
C GLY A 233 6.59 -16.91 -7.84
N GLY A 234 6.65 -18.25 -8.02
CA GLY A 234 5.77 -19.01 -8.90
C GLY A 234 6.46 -19.38 -10.21
N ARG A 235 5.71 -19.94 -11.15
CA ARG A 235 6.18 -20.44 -12.45
C ARG A 235 5.31 -19.91 -13.58
N ILE A 236 5.80 -19.99 -14.81
CA ILE A 236 5.07 -19.68 -16.06
C ILE A 236 5.19 -20.86 -17.02
N GLY A 237 4.51 -20.82 -18.14
CA GLY A 237 4.56 -21.90 -19.14
C GLY A 237 3.81 -23.16 -18.70
N VAL A 238 2.79 -23.02 -17.84
CA VAL A 238 2.05 -24.11 -17.22
C VAL A 238 0.80 -24.46 -18.04
N LYS A 239 0.50 -25.75 -18.20
CA LYS A 239 -0.72 -26.23 -18.88
C LYS A 239 -1.99 -25.81 -18.10
N PRO A 240 -3.16 -25.64 -18.76
CA PRO A 240 -3.41 -25.92 -20.18
C PRO A 240 -2.96 -24.80 -21.13
N TYR A 241 -2.74 -23.57 -20.65
CA TYR A 241 -2.43 -22.40 -21.48
C TYR A 241 -0.98 -21.96 -21.27
N LYS A 242 -0.05 -22.61 -21.97
CA LYS A 242 1.40 -22.40 -21.78
C LYS A 242 1.90 -21.00 -22.14
N GLU A 243 1.16 -20.27 -22.99
CA GLU A 243 1.51 -18.90 -23.39
C GLU A 243 1.14 -17.88 -22.30
N LEU A 244 0.23 -18.21 -21.38
CA LEU A 244 -0.06 -17.37 -20.23
C LEU A 244 1.12 -17.30 -19.28
N GLY A 245 1.41 -16.10 -18.80
CA GLY A 245 2.55 -15.80 -17.96
C GLY A 245 3.82 -15.45 -18.73
N ALA A 246 3.90 -15.72 -20.04
CA ALA A 246 5.03 -15.34 -20.86
C ALA A 246 5.29 -13.83 -20.88
N LEU A 247 4.22 -13.02 -20.78
CA LEU A 247 4.30 -11.56 -20.63
C LEU A 247 5.20 -11.16 -19.44
N GLN A 248 5.21 -11.94 -18.36
CA GLN A 248 6.02 -11.63 -17.17
C GLN A 248 7.53 -11.75 -17.42
N LYS A 249 7.96 -12.38 -18.51
CA LYS A 249 9.36 -12.37 -18.95
C LYS A 249 9.81 -10.96 -19.36
N GLU A 250 8.89 -10.14 -19.83
CA GLU A 250 9.20 -8.80 -20.32
C GLU A 250 9.52 -7.84 -19.18
N PHE A 251 8.76 -7.88 -18.09
CA PHE A 251 8.92 -6.96 -16.95
C PHE A 251 9.48 -7.61 -15.68
N GLY A 252 9.51 -8.93 -15.60
CA GLY A 252 10.06 -9.63 -14.43
C GLY A 252 11.57 -9.41 -14.30
N PRO A 253 12.07 -9.25 -13.07
CA PRO A 253 13.49 -9.05 -12.83
C PRO A 253 14.30 -10.31 -13.16
N LEU A 254 15.54 -10.11 -13.64
CA LEU A 254 16.45 -11.20 -13.97
C LEU A 254 17.02 -11.89 -12.72
N ARG A 255 17.08 -11.17 -11.59
CA ARG A 255 17.60 -11.68 -10.31
C ARG A 255 16.44 -12.03 -9.38
N GLY A 256 16.63 -13.06 -8.56
CA GLY A 256 15.69 -13.44 -7.52
C GLY A 256 16.22 -13.13 -6.13
N GLY A 257 15.37 -13.37 -5.12
CA GLY A 257 15.67 -13.21 -3.71
C GLY A 257 14.79 -12.19 -3.02
N ASN A 258 14.57 -12.42 -1.73
CA ASN A 258 13.86 -11.48 -0.85
C ASN A 258 14.88 -10.57 -0.15
N ALA A 259 14.45 -9.37 0.23
CA ALA A 259 15.28 -8.40 0.94
C ALA A 259 16.66 -8.18 0.28
N GLN A 260 16.70 -8.12 -1.05
CA GLN A 260 17.91 -7.87 -1.83
C GLN A 260 18.06 -6.36 -2.11
N PRO A 261 19.23 -5.89 -2.59
CA PRO A 261 19.40 -4.53 -3.07
C PRO A 261 18.30 -4.11 -4.06
N GLY A 262 17.87 -2.83 -4.00
CA GLY A 262 16.72 -2.33 -4.76
C GLY A 262 16.80 -2.55 -6.26
N GLU A 263 17.99 -2.44 -6.84
CA GLU A 263 18.24 -2.64 -8.26
C GLU A 263 17.96 -4.08 -8.76
N PHE A 264 17.84 -5.05 -7.84
CA PHE A 264 17.48 -6.44 -8.20
C PHE A 264 16.03 -6.52 -8.71
N TYR A 265 15.19 -5.55 -8.35
CA TYR A 265 13.75 -5.57 -8.69
C TYR A 265 13.44 -4.86 -10.01
N GLU A 266 14.41 -4.19 -10.63
CA GLU A 266 14.33 -3.61 -11.98
C GLU A 266 13.05 -2.78 -12.21
N ASP A 267 12.77 -1.82 -11.30
CA ASP A 267 11.56 -1.00 -11.37
C ASP A 267 11.47 -0.17 -12.66
N ASP A 268 12.61 0.33 -13.16
CA ASP A 268 12.69 1.08 -14.42
C ASP A 268 12.27 0.25 -15.63
N LYS A 269 12.58 -1.07 -15.62
CA LYS A 269 12.14 -1.99 -16.67
C LYS A 269 10.62 -2.12 -16.71
N LYS A 270 9.98 -2.19 -15.55
CA LYS A 270 8.52 -2.22 -15.42
C LYS A 270 7.89 -0.92 -15.92
N ALA A 271 8.44 0.23 -15.50
CA ALA A 271 7.98 1.54 -15.93
C ALA A 271 8.11 1.73 -17.46
N LYS A 272 9.23 1.29 -18.03
CA LYS A 272 9.49 1.37 -19.46
C LYS A 272 8.45 0.60 -20.27
N ILE A 273 8.12 -0.63 -19.89
CA ILE A 273 7.13 -1.45 -20.60
C ILE A 273 5.75 -0.81 -20.57
N ILE A 274 5.32 -0.27 -19.43
CA ILE A 274 4.05 0.44 -19.34
C ILE A 274 4.05 1.70 -20.24
N ALA A 275 5.17 2.44 -20.29
CA ALA A 275 5.29 3.63 -21.10
C ALA A 275 5.32 3.34 -22.63
N GLU A 276 5.74 2.15 -23.04
CA GLU A 276 5.77 1.71 -24.45
C GLU A 276 4.39 1.27 -24.99
N GLU A 277 3.40 1.05 -24.13
CA GLU A 277 2.06 0.62 -24.55
C GLU A 277 1.16 1.83 -24.81
N GLU A 278 0.99 2.21 -26.08
CA GLU A 278 0.26 3.42 -26.52
C GLU A 278 -1.20 3.49 -26.00
N ASN A 279 -1.83 2.35 -25.75
CA ASN A 279 -3.20 2.27 -25.27
C ASN A 279 -3.30 2.37 -23.73
N ILE A 280 -2.19 2.55 -23.00
CA ILE A 280 -2.19 2.73 -21.54
C ILE A 280 -1.97 4.20 -21.20
N SER A 281 -2.92 4.81 -20.49
CA SER A 281 -2.71 6.04 -19.76
C SER A 281 -2.33 5.68 -18.31
N PHE A 282 -1.08 5.91 -17.94
CA PHE A 282 -0.57 5.57 -16.61
C PHE A 282 -0.68 6.77 -15.66
N PHE A 283 -1.27 6.54 -14.49
CA PHE A 283 -1.47 7.53 -13.42
C PHE A 283 -0.76 7.06 -12.15
N PRO A 284 0.57 7.30 -12.03
CA PRO A 284 1.30 7.02 -10.81
C PRO A 284 0.93 7.99 -9.69
N ASN A 285 1.12 7.58 -8.44
CA ASN A 285 0.88 8.41 -7.27
C ASN A 285 -0.59 8.86 -7.09
N TYR A 286 -1.54 8.05 -7.57
CA TYR A 286 -2.96 8.27 -7.35
C TYR A 286 -3.57 7.15 -6.51
N HIS A 287 -4.02 7.49 -5.32
CA HIS A 287 -4.73 6.60 -4.41
C HIS A 287 -6.24 6.66 -4.66
N ALA A 288 -6.83 5.54 -5.07
CA ALA A 288 -8.27 5.43 -5.30
C ALA A 288 -9.00 5.26 -3.96
N PHE A 289 -9.93 6.16 -3.66
CA PHE A 289 -10.59 6.26 -2.35
C PHE A 289 -12.12 6.30 -2.41
N ALA A 290 -12.73 6.48 -3.59
CA ALA A 290 -14.17 6.51 -3.75
C ALA A 290 -14.60 5.96 -5.12
N VAL A 291 -15.86 5.55 -5.21
CA VAL A 291 -16.52 5.12 -6.44
C VAL A 291 -17.88 5.79 -6.59
N GLU A 292 -18.25 6.12 -7.82
CA GLU A 292 -19.62 6.52 -8.17
C GLU A 292 -20.32 5.33 -8.82
N MET A 293 -21.51 4.99 -8.29
CA MET A 293 -22.28 3.82 -8.70
C MET A 293 -23.53 4.22 -9.49
N ASN A 294 -23.93 3.37 -10.44
CA ASN A 294 -25.24 3.39 -11.06
C ASN A 294 -25.87 1.99 -10.94
N GLY A 295 -26.74 1.81 -9.95
CA GLY A 295 -27.19 0.49 -9.57
C GLY A 295 -26.01 -0.40 -9.18
N ASN A 296 -25.87 -1.56 -9.83
CA ASN A 296 -24.80 -2.52 -9.60
C ASN A 296 -23.57 -2.32 -10.49
N LYS A 297 -23.44 -1.15 -11.14
CA LYS A 297 -22.30 -0.84 -12.01
C LYS A 297 -21.52 0.33 -11.46
N ILE A 298 -20.21 0.22 -11.45
CA ILE A 298 -19.31 1.35 -11.22
C ILE A 298 -19.36 2.25 -12.45
N GLN A 299 -19.60 3.54 -12.25
CA GLN A 299 -19.48 4.56 -13.30
C GLN A 299 -18.09 5.18 -13.32
N LYS A 300 -17.59 5.52 -12.12
CA LYS A 300 -16.30 6.19 -11.96
C LYS A 300 -15.57 5.67 -10.73
N VAL A 301 -14.25 5.68 -10.83
CA VAL A 301 -13.36 5.61 -9.68
C VAL A 301 -12.79 7.00 -9.46
N ILE A 302 -12.76 7.45 -8.20
CA ILE A 302 -12.15 8.73 -7.83
C ILE A 302 -10.85 8.42 -7.09
N ALA A 303 -9.76 9.03 -7.57
CA ALA A 303 -8.44 8.89 -6.99
C ALA A 303 -7.83 10.26 -6.69
N LYS A 304 -6.99 10.29 -5.64
CA LYS A 304 -6.31 11.48 -5.12
C LYS A 304 -4.80 11.34 -5.34
N HIS A 305 -4.17 12.37 -5.90
CA HIS A 305 -2.71 12.42 -6.01
C HIS A 305 -2.07 12.53 -4.62
N ILE A 306 -1.14 11.63 -4.30
CA ILE A 306 -0.58 11.48 -2.95
C ILE A 306 0.22 12.68 -2.43
N GLU A 307 0.76 13.54 -3.30
CA GLU A 307 1.55 14.70 -2.87
C GLU A 307 0.79 16.02 -2.97
N THR A 308 -0.18 16.12 -3.88
CA THR A 308 -0.89 17.40 -4.13
C THR A 308 -2.31 17.41 -3.61
N GLY A 309 -2.87 16.26 -3.26
CA GLY A 309 -4.26 16.12 -2.85
C GLY A 309 -5.29 16.32 -3.98
N MET A 310 -4.85 16.61 -5.22
CA MET A 310 -5.74 16.81 -6.37
C MET A 310 -6.51 15.54 -6.69
N GLU A 311 -7.80 15.67 -6.89
CA GLU A 311 -8.70 14.55 -7.16
C GLU A 311 -9.01 14.43 -8.65
N MET A 312 -9.00 13.18 -9.17
CA MET A 312 -9.38 12.85 -10.53
C MET A 312 -10.46 11.77 -10.54
N ALA A 313 -11.40 11.89 -11.48
CA ALA A 313 -12.45 10.91 -11.74
C ALA A 313 -12.17 10.16 -13.05
N PHE A 314 -12.17 8.84 -12.99
CA PHE A 314 -11.88 7.93 -14.08
C PHE A 314 -13.16 7.19 -14.48
N GLU A 315 -13.70 7.50 -15.66
CA GLU A 315 -14.86 6.80 -16.21
C GLU A 315 -14.43 5.51 -16.92
N GLY A 316 -15.18 4.42 -16.73
CA GLY A 316 -14.84 3.14 -17.35
C GLY A 316 -16.05 2.31 -17.75
N ALA A 317 -15.91 1.56 -18.86
CA ALA A 317 -16.90 0.54 -19.20
C ALA A 317 -16.82 -0.65 -18.23
N VAL A 318 -15.59 -1.12 -17.96
CA VAL A 318 -15.29 -2.14 -16.95
C VAL A 318 -14.11 -1.71 -16.09
N PHE A 319 -14.06 -2.24 -14.87
CA PHE A 319 -13.04 -1.94 -13.86
C PHE A 319 -12.36 -3.21 -13.41
N SER A 320 -11.07 -3.13 -13.04
CA SER A 320 -10.34 -4.26 -12.45
C SER A 320 -9.72 -3.85 -11.12
N ASP A 321 -10.17 -4.48 -10.03
CA ASP A 321 -9.56 -4.32 -8.71
C ASP A 321 -8.30 -5.18 -8.62
N CYS A 322 -7.15 -4.52 -8.77
CA CYS A 322 -5.81 -5.08 -8.63
C CYS A 322 -5.09 -4.50 -7.39
N THR A 323 -5.82 -3.91 -6.45
CA THR A 323 -5.27 -3.28 -5.24
C THR A 323 -4.66 -4.31 -4.28
N GLY A 324 -5.04 -5.57 -4.43
CA GLY A 324 -4.69 -6.66 -3.54
C GLY A 324 -5.50 -6.67 -2.24
N ASP A 325 -6.07 -5.55 -1.85
CA ASP A 325 -6.91 -5.41 -0.65
C ASP A 325 -8.42 -5.41 -0.97
N GLY A 326 -8.80 -5.56 -2.25
CA GLY A 326 -10.19 -5.51 -2.67
C GLY A 326 -10.83 -4.14 -2.40
N THR A 327 -10.06 -3.07 -2.48
CA THR A 327 -10.50 -1.72 -2.10
C THR A 327 -11.64 -1.23 -2.98
N ILE A 328 -11.54 -1.40 -4.29
CA ILE A 328 -12.60 -0.94 -5.22
C ILE A 328 -13.87 -1.78 -5.07
N GLY A 329 -13.71 -3.10 -4.92
CA GLY A 329 -14.84 -3.97 -4.63
C GLY A 329 -15.55 -3.57 -3.34
N TYR A 330 -14.80 -3.33 -2.27
CA TYR A 330 -15.35 -2.87 -1.00
C TYR A 330 -16.09 -1.54 -1.13
N LEU A 331 -15.49 -0.55 -1.77
CA LEU A 331 -16.12 0.76 -1.99
C LEU A 331 -17.38 0.69 -2.85
N ALA A 332 -17.44 -0.26 -3.81
CA ALA A 332 -18.59 -0.51 -4.66
C ALA A 332 -19.68 -1.36 -4.00
N GLY A 333 -19.45 -1.89 -2.80
CA GLY A 333 -20.39 -2.79 -2.11
C GLY A 333 -20.36 -4.23 -2.64
N ALA A 334 -19.23 -4.67 -3.20
CA ALA A 334 -19.04 -6.07 -3.56
C ALA A 334 -19.00 -6.97 -2.32
N ASP A 335 -19.55 -8.15 -2.46
CA ASP A 335 -19.44 -9.17 -1.42
C ASP A 335 -18.00 -9.62 -1.23
N TYR A 336 -17.57 -9.78 0.02
CA TYR A 336 -16.21 -10.22 0.34
C TYR A 336 -16.15 -11.05 1.63
N LYS A 337 -15.03 -11.75 1.82
CA LYS A 337 -14.64 -12.43 3.07
C LYS A 337 -13.25 -11.98 3.51
N MET A 338 -12.98 -12.09 4.80
CA MET A 338 -11.67 -11.89 5.42
C MET A 338 -11.55 -12.80 6.65
N GLY A 339 -10.35 -13.29 6.96
CA GLY A 339 -10.15 -14.31 7.97
C GLY A 339 -10.37 -15.72 7.43
N ARG A 340 -10.39 -16.74 8.32
CA ARG A 340 -10.52 -18.14 7.94
C ARG A 340 -11.97 -18.58 8.03
N GLU A 341 -12.43 -19.30 7.01
CA GLU A 341 -13.71 -20.00 6.98
C GLU A 341 -13.67 -21.19 7.93
N SER A 342 -14.84 -21.57 8.45
CA SER A 342 -14.96 -22.81 9.23
C SER A 342 -14.93 -24.05 8.34
N LYS A 343 -14.48 -25.17 8.91
CA LYS A 343 -14.48 -26.47 8.22
C LYS A 343 -15.84 -26.84 7.67
N THR A 344 -16.93 -26.53 8.38
CA THR A 344 -18.29 -26.86 7.97
C THR A 344 -18.80 -26.03 6.81
N GLU A 345 -18.22 -24.85 6.54
CA GLU A 345 -18.70 -23.95 5.49
C GLU A 345 -18.40 -24.49 4.07
N PHE A 346 -17.17 -24.96 3.86
CA PHE A 346 -16.71 -25.50 2.56
C PHE A 346 -16.22 -26.95 2.66
N ASN A 347 -16.33 -27.58 3.82
CA ASN A 347 -15.84 -28.94 4.09
C ASN A 347 -14.33 -29.10 3.79
N GLU A 348 -13.54 -28.06 4.04
CA GLU A 348 -12.10 -28.06 3.82
C GLU A 348 -11.35 -28.75 4.95
N SER A 349 -10.43 -29.66 4.60
CA SER A 349 -9.76 -30.53 5.59
C SER A 349 -8.81 -29.76 6.52
N THR A 350 -8.25 -28.67 6.06
CA THR A 350 -7.25 -27.84 6.78
C THR A 350 -7.88 -26.63 7.48
N ALA A 351 -9.17 -26.37 7.26
CA ALA A 351 -9.88 -25.25 7.90
C ALA A 351 -10.07 -25.47 9.41
N PRO A 352 -10.14 -24.42 10.21
CA PRO A 352 -10.46 -24.50 11.64
C PRO A 352 -11.91 -25.00 11.85
N GLU A 353 -12.20 -25.58 13.00
CA GLU A 353 -13.55 -26.03 13.34
C GLU A 353 -14.57 -24.88 13.37
N GLN A 354 -14.14 -23.70 13.77
CA GLN A 354 -14.93 -22.47 13.76
C GLN A 354 -14.22 -21.38 12.95
N ALA A 355 -14.97 -20.57 12.22
CA ALA A 355 -14.43 -19.41 11.52
C ALA A 355 -13.80 -18.43 12.50
N ASP A 356 -12.68 -17.83 12.10
CA ASP A 356 -11.97 -16.84 12.89
C ASP A 356 -11.42 -15.69 12.02
N LYS A 357 -10.75 -14.73 12.68
CA LYS A 357 -10.19 -13.54 12.02
C LYS A 357 -8.73 -13.70 11.60
N LEU A 358 -8.12 -14.87 11.82
CA LEU A 358 -6.73 -15.09 11.47
C LEU A 358 -6.54 -14.93 9.96
N THR A 359 -5.49 -14.21 9.59
CA THR A 359 -5.01 -14.04 8.22
C THR A 359 -3.53 -14.39 8.14
N MET A 360 -3.01 -14.57 6.95
CA MET A 360 -1.57 -14.44 6.75
C MET A 360 -1.18 -12.98 6.96
N GLY A 361 -0.08 -12.74 7.66
CA GLY A 361 0.33 -11.41 8.08
C GLY A 361 1.06 -10.59 6.99
N ALA A 362 1.73 -9.55 7.46
CA ALA A 362 2.54 -8.67 6.62
C ALA A 362 4.00 -8.68 7.08
N SER A 363 4.94 -8.52 6.15
CA SER A 363 6.37 -8.55 6.45
C SER A 363 7.02 -7.19 6.30
N VAL A 364 7.78 -6.79 7.33
CA VAL A 364 8.78 -5.73 7.24
C VAL A 364 10.14 -6.39 7.03
N GLN A 365 10.55 -6.49 5.78
CA GLN A 365 11.83 -7.10 5.43
C GLN A 365 12.99 -6.13 5.70
N TRP A 366 14.18 -6.68 5.92
CA TRP A 366 15.38 -5.88 6.18
C TRP A 366 16.66 -6.68 5.92
N TYR A 367 17.77 -5.99 5.71
CA TYR A 367 19.09 -6.61 5.72
C TYR A 367 20.17 -5.65 6.22
N SER A 368 21.28 -6.24 6.65
CA SER A 368 22.48 -5.55 7.10
C SER A 368 23.68 -5.89 6.22
N VAL A 369 24.62 -4.97 6.12
CA VAL A 369 25.89 -5.17 5.42
C VAL A 369 27.08 -5.00 6.36
N ASP A 370 28.17 -5.70 6.09
CA ASP A 370 29.45 -5.51 6.75
C ASP A 370 30.15 -4.28 6.12
N LYS A 371 30.50 -3.30 6.96
CA LYS A 371 31.20 -2.08 6.53
C LYS A 371 32.72 -2.20 6.66
N ASN A 372 33.24 -3.38 7.06
CA ASN A 372 34.65 -3.64 7.32
C ASN A 372 35.28 -2.80 8.44
N GLU A 373 34.49 -2.04 9.17
CA GLU A 373 34.89 -1.21 10.31
C GLU A 373 33.77 -1.19 11.36
N PRO A 374 34.09 -0.91 12.63
CA PRO A 374 33.07 -0.84 13.68
C PRO A 374 32.02 0.24 13.40
N VAL A 375 30.75 -0.16 13.44
CA VAL A 375 29.60 0.74 13.27
C VAL A 375 28.77 0.71 14.54
N SER A 376 28.42 1.86 15.10
CA SER A 376 27.50 1.97 16.24
C SER A 376 26.04 1.91 15.78
N PHE A 377 25.16 1.53 16.68
CA PHE A 377 23.71 1.66 16.55
C PHE A 377 23.15 2.20 17.87
N PRO A 378 22.24 3.19 17.85
CA PRO A 378 21.67 3.73 19.09
C PRO A 378 20.88 2.68 19.85
N MET A 379 20.88 2.77 21.20
CA MET A 379 20.01 1.94 22.02
C MET A 379 18.54 2.26 21.72
N PHE A 380 17.79 1.25 21.30
CA PHE A 380 16.35 1.36 21.04
C PHE A 380 15.55 0.75 22.20
N LYS A 381 15.00 1.60 23.07
CA LYS A 381 14.31 1.20 24.33
C LYS A 381 12.82 1.52 24.32
N TYR A 382 12.16 1.34 23.18
CA TYR A 382 10.78 1.79 22.98
C TYR A 382 9.80 0.64 22.80
N GLY A 383 9.78 -0.33 23.68
CA GLY A 383 8.74 -1.34 23.69
C GLY A 383 9.24 -2.77 23.91
N LEU A 384 9.83 -3.40 22.88
CA LEU A 384 10.27 -4.80 23.02
C LEU A 384 11.64 -4.91 23.68
N SER A 385 11.76 -5.85 24.62
CA SER A 385 13.01 -6.24 25.24
C SER A 385 13.48 -7.57 24.67
N PHE A 386 14.69 -7.60 24.13
CA PHE A 386 15.35 -8.80 23.67
C PHE A 386 16.46 -9.25 24.61
N ASP A 387 16.71 -10.56 24.65
CA ASP A 387 17.80 -11.21 25.36
C ASP A 387 18.34 -12.37 24.51
N HIS A 388 19.29 -13.13 25.03
CA HIS A 388 19.90 -14.26 24.32
C HIS A 388 18.92 -15.36 23.89
N LEU A 389 17.75 -15.48 24.56
CA LEU A 389 16.72 -16.48 24.24
C LEU A 389 15.69 -15.98 23.23
N ARG A 390 15.40 -14.68 23.26
CA ARG A 390 14.33 -14.05 22.46
C ARG A 390 14.83 -13.47 21.15
N ALA A 391 16.14 -13.14 21.07
CA ALA A 391 16.71 -12.47 19.91
C ALA A 391 16.87 -13.42 18.71
N GLU A 392 16.51 -12.91 17.55
CA GLU A 392 16.81 -13.53 16.26
C GLU A 392 18.24 -13.16 15.84
N LYS A 393 19.15 -14.15 15.88
CA LYS A 393 20.59 -13.98 15.64
C LYS A 393 20.88 -14.06 14.13
N VAL A 394 20.33 -13.14 13.35
CA VAL A 394 20.39 -13.10 11.90
C VAL A 394 20.93 -11.76 11.41
N THR A 395 21.36 -11.72 10.14
CA THR A 395 21.87 -10.52 9.48
C THR A 395 20.88 -9.90 8.50
N MET A 396 19.75 -10.60 8.28
CA MET A 396 18.63 -10.15 7.46
C MET A 396 17.34 -10.81 7.94
N GLY A 397 16.23 -10.15 7.68
CA GLY A 397 14.88 -10.66 7.89
C GLY A 397 14.12 -10.68 6.58
N GLU A 398 13.77 -11.89 6.15
CA GLU A 398 13.00 -12.12 4.94
C GLU A 398 11.49 -12.25 5.24
N TRP A 399 10.76 -12.90 4.38
CA TRP A 399 9.32 -13.09 4.44
C TRP A 399 8.81 -13.74 5.74
N THR A 400 9.64 -14.51 6.46
CA THR A 400 9.26 -15.10 7.76
C THR A 400 9.19 -14.10 8.91
N TRP A 401 9.70 -12.88 8.73
CA TRP A 401 9.49 -11.77 9.65
C TRP A 401 8.11 -11.18 9.39
N GLU A 402 7.09 -11.80 9.96
CA GLU A 402 5.68 -11.61 9.64
C GLU A 402 4.89 -11.25 10.88
N THR A 403 4.16 -10.15 10.82
CA THR A 403 3.40 -9.58 11.93
C THR A 403 1.93 -9.46 11.60
N GLY A 404 1.10 -9.34 12.64
CA GLY A 404 -0.30 -8.95 12.50
C GLY A 404 -1.25 -10.06 12.05
N MET A 405 -0.89 -11.34 12.21
CA MET A 405 -1.76 -12.44 11.79
C MET A 405 -3.12 -12.45 12.52
N ASN A 406 -3.18 -11.95 13.77
CA ASN A 406 -4.37 -11.85 14.60
C ASN A 406 -5.08 -10.48 14.51
N TYR A 407 -4.60 -9.58 13.66
CA TYR A 407 -5.13 -8.23 13.50
C TYR A 407 -5.82 -8.03 12.15
N ASP A 408 -6.67 -7.01 12.07
CA ASP A 408 -7.30 -6.61 10.82
C ASP A 408 -6.26 -5.99 9.87
N GLN A 409 -5.97 -6.67 8.76
CA GLN A 409 -4.95 -6.26 7.77
C GLN A 409 -5.32 -4.96 7.02
N ILE A 410 -6.49 -4.40 7.27
CA ILE A 410 -6.93 -3.12 6.71
C ILE A 410 -6.94 -2.05 7.80
N ASN A 411 -7.75 -2.25 8.84
CA ASN A 411 -7.99 -1.22 9.85
C ASN A 411 -6.84 -1.06 10.85
N ASP A 412 -6.10 -2.14 11.14
CA ASP A 412 -4.96 -2.13 12.05
C ASP A 412 -3.61 -2.08 11.32
N PHE A 413 -3.59 -1.83 10.00
CA PHE A 413 -2.39 -2.04 9.19
C PHE A 413 -1.23 -1.11 9.56
N GLU A 414 -1.46 0.15 9.97
CA GLU A 414 -0.40 1.03 10.48
C GLU A 414 0.25 0.41 11.72
N ARG A 415 -0.55 -0.07 12.68
CA ARG A 415 -0.05 -0.76 13.88
C ARG A 415 0.73 -2.03 13.54
N ILE A 416 0.26 -2.82 12.57
CA ILE A 416 0.93 -4.06 12.11
C ILE A 416 2.31 -3.75 11.54
N ARG A 417 2.41 -2.76 10.64
CA ARG A 417 3.65 -2.30 10.05
C ARG A 417 4.60 -1.73 11.12
N ASP A 418 4.07 -0.91 12.01
CA ASP A 418 4.85 -0.29 13.07
C ASP A 418 5.42 -1.32 14.04
N TYR A 419 4.65 -2.35 14.34
CA TYR A 419 5.15 -3.46 15.15
C TYR A 419 6.31 -4.18 14.43
N GLY A 420 6.22 -4.39 13.13
CA GLY A 420 7.34 -4.93 12.33
C GLY A 420 8.61 -4.08 12.42
N LEU A 421 8.48 -2.75 12.31
CA LEU A 421 9.60 -1.81 12.50
C LEU A 421 10.16 -1.87 13.93
N MET A 422 9.27 -1.91 14.92
CA MET A 422 9.62 -2.05 16.34
C MET A 422 10.48 -3.29 16.59
N VAL A 423 10.06 -4.43 16.07
CA VAL A 423 10.78 -5.70 16.18
C VAL A 423 12.17 -5.60 15.57
N VAL A 424 12.28 -5.07 14.33
CA VAL A 424 13.58 -4.93 13.65
C VAL A 424 14.53 -4.07 14.47
N TYR A 425 14.10 -2.89 14.89
CA TYR A 425 14.97 -1.98 15.64
C TYR A 425 15.33 -2.50 17.05
N SER A 426 14.38 -3.12 17.77
CA SER A 426 14.64 -3.68 19.09
C SER A 426 15.60 -4.86 19.03
N ASN A 427 15.38 -5.81 18.10
CA ASN A 427 16.26 -6.95 17.91
C ASN A 427 17.66 -6.49 17.45
N TRP A 428 17.74 -5.56 16.49
CA TRP A 428 19.02 -5.05 16.01
C TRP A 428 19.79 -4.28 17.10
N SER A 429 19.08 -3.48 17.90
CA SER A 429 19.67 -2.79 19.06
C SER A 429 20.31 -3.76 20.04
N PHE A 430 19.65 -4.87 20.39
CA PHE A 430 20.19 -5.91 21.24
C PHE A 430 21.45 -6.54 20.60
N LEU A 431 21.39 -6.95 19.34
CA LEU A 431 22.51 -7.58 18.63
C LEU A 431 23.75 -6.68 18.53
N LYS A 432 23.56 -5.37 18.44
CA LYS A 432 24.63 -4.37 18.32
C LYS A 432 25.26 -4.00 19.66
N ASN A 433 24.45 -3.91 20.72
CA ASN A 433 24.88 -3.26 21.97
C ASN A 433 25.08 -4.25 23.12
N GLU A 434 24.39 -5.39 23.11
CA GLU A 434 24.34 -6.31 24.25
C GLU A 434 24.80 -7.75 23.90
N PHE A 435 24.70 -8.14 22.61
CA PHE A 435 25.11 -9.46 22.15
C PHE A 435 26.59 -9.50 21.79
N ASN A 436 27.42 -10.13 22.64
CA ASN A 436 28.88 -10.09 22.53
C ASN A 436 29.51 -11.34 21.86
N GLU A 437 28.71 -12.29 21.40
CA GLU A 437 29.23 -13.54 20.84
C GLU A 437 29.86 -13.29 19.46
N ASN A 438 31.13 -13.68 19.31
CA ASN A 438 31.90 -13.73 18.05
C ASN A 438 32.07 -12.40 17.27
N ASN A 439 31.76 -11.26 17.84
CA ASN A 439 31.85 -9.93 17.18
C ASN A 439 31.11 -9.83 15.81
N LEU A 440 30.19 -10.75 15.53
CA LEU A 440 29.51 -10.87 14.23
C LEU A 440 28.82 -9.57 13.80
N TYR A 441 28.26 -8.84 14.75
CA TYR A 441 27.48 -7.63 14.48
C TYR A 441 28.29 -6.32 14.59
N LYS A 442 29.53 -6.38 15.09
CA LYS A 442 30.35 -5.22 15.35
C LYS A 442 30.49 -4.27 14.15
N ASN A 443 30.79 -4.83 13.00
CA ASN A 443 31.01 -4.07 11.76
C ASN A 443 29.75 -3.95 10.88
N ARG A 444 28.61 -4.54 11.30
CA ARG A 444 27.40 -4.50 10.49
C ARG A 444 26.55 -3.28 10.75
N ALA A 445 26.00 -2.71 9.69
CA ALA A 445 24.98 -1.66 9.72
C ALA A 445 23.69 -2.17 9.06
N LEU A 446 22.54 -1.71 9.56
CA LEU A 446 21.30 -1.81 8.78
C LEU A 446 21.49 -1.03 7.48
N GLU A 447 21.33 -1.71 6.35
CA GLU A 447 21.43 -1.09 5.04
C GLU A 447 20.07 -0.70 4.48
N TRP A 448 19.07 -1.51 4.78
CA TRP A 448 17.71 -1.26 4.38
C TRP A 448 16.72 -1.95 5.31
N VAL A 449 15.63 -1.26 5.60
CA VAL A 449 14.45 -1.77 6.29
C VAL A 449 13.24 -1.33 5.48
N ALA A 450 12.32 -2.24 5.17
CA ALA A 450 11.11 -1.91 4.45
C ALA A 450 10.20 -1.01 5.31
N PHE A 451 9.87 0.18 4.85
CA PHE A 451 8.79 0.96 5.45
C PHE A 451 7.43 0.64 4.79
N VAL A 452 7.45 0.15 3.54
CA VAL A 452 6.27 -0.43 2.90
C VAL A 452 6.22 -1.91 3.22
N SER A 453 5.19 -2.32 3.98
CA SER A 453 5.07 -3.70 4.44
C SER A 453 4.45 -4.61 3.36
N GLY A 454 5.07 -5.79 3.18
CA GLY A 454 4.61 -6.79 2.21
C GLY A 454 3.42 -7.59 2.73
N LYS A 455 2.20 -7.22 2.33
CA LYS A 455 0.94 -7.85 2.75
C LYS A 455 0.65 -9.10 1.92
N ARG A 456 0.18 -10.18 2.57
CA ARG A 456 -0.16 -11.46 1.92
C ARG A 456 -1.64 -11.69 1.74
N GLU A 457 -2.44 -11.24 2.69
CA GLU A 457 -3.87 -11.47 2.73
C GLU A 457 -4.61 -10.25 3.28
N SER A 458 -5.84 -10.06 2.83
CA SER A 458 -6.81 -9.14 3.38
C SER A 458 -8.22 -9.54 2.90
N ARG A 459 -9.00 -8.64 2.29
CA ARG A 459 -10.29 -8.97 1.70
C ARG A 459 -10.12 -9.87 0.47
N ARG A 460 -10.97 -10.88 0.36
CA ARG A 460 -11.18 -11.72 -0.81
C ARG A 460 -12.58 -11.44 -1.33
N LEU A 461 -12.68 -10.83 -2.50
CA LEU A 461 -13.96 -10.52 -3.13
C LEU A 461 -14.63 -11.81 -3.63
N LEU A 462 -15.96 -11.85 -3.65
CA LEU A 462 -16.69 -13.05 -4.04
C LEU A 462 -17.16 -12.97 -5.48
N GLY A 463 -16.78 -14.01 -6.25
CA GLY A 463 -17.23 -14.26 -7.61
C GLY A 463 -18.40 -15.24 -7.68
N ASP A 464 -18.78 -15.63 -8.90
CA ASP A 464 -19.80 -16.66 -9.12
C ASP A 464 -19.29 -18.07 -8.73
N HIS A 465 -17.98 -18.23 -8.57
CA HIS A 465 -17.35 -19.41 -7.98
C HIS A 465 -16.37 -18.96 -6.90
N ILE A 466 -16.33 -19.70 -5.79
CA ILE A 466 -15.33 -19.54 -4.72
C ILE A 466 -14.43 -20.76 -4.81
N LEU A 467 -13.17 -20.57 -5.19
CA LEU A 467 -12.19 -21.64 -5.26
C LEU A 467 -11.86 -22.15 -3.86
N THR A 468 -11.91 -23.47 -3.68
CA THR A 468 -11.74 -24.14 -2.38
C THR A 468 -10.53 -25.09 -2.38
N GLU A 469 -10.06 -25.50 -1.17
CA GLU A 469 -9.10 -26.58 -1.00
C GLU A 469 -9.55 -27.86 -1.73
N ASN A 470 -10.85 -28.17 -1.66
CA ASN A 470 -11.40 -29.39 -2.27
C ASN A 470 -11.31 -29.39 -3.79
N ASP A 471 -11.48 -28.25 -4.44
CA ASP A 471 -11.29 -28.13 -5.89
C ASP A 471 -9.84 -28.45 -6.27
N LEU A 472 -8.90 -27.91 -5.50
CA LEU A 472 -7.44 -28.07 -5.73
C LEU A 472 -6.97 -29.51 -5.51
N ILE A 473 -7.36 -30.12 -4.38
CA ILE A 473 -6.88 -31.45 -3.98
C ILE A 473 -7.50 -32.54 -4.85
N ASN A 474 -8.81 -32.42 -5.12
CA ASN A 474 -9.53 -33.40 -5.92
C ASN A 474 -9.37 -33.15 -7.43
N TYR A 475 -8.61 -32.13 -7.80
CA TYR A 475 -8.40 -31.69 -9.18
C TYR A 475 -9.71 -31.55 -9.98
N ARG A 476 -10.68 -30.86 -9.38
CA ARG A 476 -12.00 -30.68 -9.97
C ARG A 476 -11.98 -29.55 -11.01
N VAL A 477 -11.64 -29.90 -12.25
CA VAL A 477 -11.55 -28.95 -13.35
C VAL A 477 -12.93 -28.54 -13.83
N TYR A 478 -13.12 -27.23 -14.03
CA TYR A 478 -14.35 -26.63 -14.54
C TYR A 478 -14.19 -26.24 -16.02
N PRO A 479 -15.32 -26.18 -16.79
CA PRO A 479 -15.27 -25.78 -18.21
C PRO A 479 -14.65 -24.40 -18.45
N ASP A 480 -14.71 -23.51 -17.46
CA ASP A 480 -14.15 -22.16 -17.48
C ASP A 480 -12.77 -22.06 -16.80
N GLY A 481 -12.06 -23.17 -16.69
CA GLY A 481 -10.67 -23.17 -16.21
C GLY A 481 -9.81 -22.24 -17.05
N SER A 482 -9.12 -21.32 -16.40
CA SER A 482 -8.29 -20.27 -17.02
C SER A 482 -6.80 -20.45 -16.69
N GLY A 483 -6.12 -19.39 -16.26
CA GLY A 483 -4.73 -19.44 -15.82
C GLY A 483 -4.52 -20.40 -14.64
N SER A 484 -3.44 -21.17 -14.68
CA SER A 484 -3.19 -22.18 -13.65
C SER A 484 -2.47 -21.62 -12.43
N THR A 485 -2.74 -22.22 -11.26
CA THR A 485 -1.90 -22.03 -10.07
C THR A 485 -0.47 -22.52 -10.35
N THR A 486 0.50 -21.87 -9.74
CA THR A 486 1.93 -22.14 -9.97
C THR A 486 2.71 -22.43 -8.69
N TRP A 487 2.00 -22.68 -7.59
CA TRP A 487 2.57 -22.89 -6.26
C TRP A 487 1.80 -23.94 -5.48
N THR A 488 2.38 -24.45 -4.39
CA THR A 488 1.69 -25.28 -3.39
C THR A 488 0.61 -24.46 -2.66
N ILE A 489 -0.30 -25.10 -1.95
CA ILE A 489 -1.07 -24.40 -0.90
C ILE A 489 -0.06 -24.08 0.20
N ASP A 490 0.26 -22.80 0.35
CA ASP A 490 1.29 -22.26 1.23
C ASP A 490 0.63 -21.33 2.24
N LEU A 491 0.40 -21.85 3.43
CA LEU A 491 -0.25 -21.14 4.52
C LEU A 491 0.75 -20.80 5.62
N HIS A 492 0.69 -19.58 6.10
CA HIS A 492 1.53 -19.08 7.16
C HIS A 492 0.80 -19.08 8.51
N TYR A 493 1.50 -19.52 9.52
CA TYR A 493 1.02 -19.57 10.90
C TYR A 493 2.05 -18.94 11.84
N PRO A 494 1.64 -18.44 13.02
CA PRO A 494 2.60 -18.06 14.06
C PRO A 494 3.60 -19.18 14.32
N ASP A 495 4.91 -18.84 14.41
CA ASP A 495 5.94 -19.79 14.77
C ASP A 495 5.78 -20.15 16.27
N PRO A 496 5.57 -21.44 16.62
CA PRO A 496 5.40 -21.85 18.02
C PRO A 496 6.56 -21.46 18.94
N ASN A 497 7.79 -21.40 18.40
CA ASN A 497 8.95 -20.95 19.18
C ASN A 497 8.89 -19.46 19.45
N ASN A 498 8.37 -18.67 18.52
CA ASN A 498 8.18 -17.24 18.70
C ASN A 498 6.98 -16.95 19.62
N THR A 499 5.86 -17.67 19.46
CA THR A 499 4.67 -17.56 20.30
C THR A 499 4.99 -17.80 21.78
N LYS A 500 5.91 -18.71 22.09
CA LYS A 500 6.35 -18.98 23.47
C LYS A 500 6.84 -17.73 24.20
N TYR A 501 7.50 -16.81 23.49
CA TYR A 501 8.08 -15.60 24.07
C TYR A 501 7.28 -14.33 23.79
N PHE A 502 6.44 -14.34 22.75
CA PHE A 502 5.65 -13.20 22.27
C PHE A 502 4.21 -13.62 21.95
N PRO A 503 3.46 -14.17 22.96
CA PRO A 503 2.08 -14.59 22.73
C PRO A 503 1.23 -13.38 22.31
N ASP A 504 0.38 -13.56 21.28
CA ASP A 504 -0.46 -12.52 20.67
C ASP A 504 0.31 -11.34 20.04
N SER A 505 1.63 -11.45 20.00
CA SER A 505 2.54 -10.44 19.45
C SER A 505 3.67 -11.11 18.67
N GLU A 506 3.37 -12.19 18.01
CA GLU A 506 4.33 -12.93 17.19
C GLU A 506 4.80 -12.06 16.01
N PHE A 507 6.08 -12.20 15.72
CA PHE A 507 6.71 -11.54 14.56
C PHE A 507 7.44 -12.53 13.63
N LYS A 508 7.27 -13.81 13.90
CA LYS A 508 7.80 -14.89 13.06
C LYS A 508 6.67 -15.82 12.65
N SER A 509 6.74 -16.24 11.41
CA SER A 509 5.85 -17.26 10.88
C SER A 509 6.58 -18.52 10.44
N ILE A 510 5.84 -19.62 10.42
CA ILE A 510 6.20 -20.85 9.72
C ILE A 510 5.22 -21.07 8.57
N ALA A 511 5.75 -21.57 7.44
CA ALA A 511 4.93 -21.98 6.31
C ALA A 511 4.57 -23.46 6.41
N LYS A 512 3.32 -23.79 6.11
CA LYS A 512 2.86 -25.17 5.89
C LYS A 512 2.51 -25.34 4.42
N HIS A 513 3.25 -26.19 3.73
CA HIS A 513 3.07 -26.44 2.31
C HIS A 513 2.29 -27.74 2.10
N LYS A 514 1.23 -27.67 1.27
CA LYS A 514 0.51 -28.84 0.77
C LYS A 514 0.69 -28.89 -0.75
N PRO A 515 1.43 -29.87 -1.29
CA PRO A 515 1.64 -30.01 -2.73
C PRO A 515 0.30 -30.21 -3.47
N ILE A 516 0.18 -29.57 -4.61
CA ILE A 516 -0.94 -29.73 -5.55
C ILE A 516 -0.40 -29.76 -6.97
N HIS A 517 -1.15 -30.34 -7.90
CA HIS A 517 -0.88 -30.16 -9.32
C HIS A 517 -1.27 -28.72 -9.75
N PRO A 518 -0.62 -28.17 -10.79
CA PRO A 518 -1.07 -26.91 -11.38
C PRO A 518 -2.56 -27.02 -11.73
N TYR A 519 -3.35 -26.09 -11.21
CA TYR A 519 -4.80 -26.14 -11.28
C TYR A 519 -5.35 -24.92 -12.04
N PRO A 520 -6.14 -25.14 -13.11
CA PRO A 520 -6.72 -24.02 -13.88
C PRO A 520 -7.83 -23.35 -13.07
N VAL A 521 -7.57 -22.13 -12.62
CA VAL A 521 -8.49 -21.34 -11.80
C VAL A 521 -9.73 -21.00 -12.64
N PRO A 522 -10.96 -21.25 -12.15
CA PRO A 522 -12.17 -20.91 -12.89
C PRO A 522 -12.25 -19.41 -13.16
N TYR A 523 -12.59 -19.02 -14.39
CA TYR A 523 -12.77 -17.61 -14.76
C TYR A 523 -13.80 -16.91 -13.86
N ARG A 524 -14.82 -17.64 -13.37
CA ARG A 524 -15.82 -17.14 -12.43
C ARG A 524 -15.26 -16.68 -11.07
N CYS A 525 -14.00 -16.97 -10.78
CA CYS A 525 -13.30 -16.42 -9.63
C CYS A 525 -12.73 -15.01 -9.88
N LEU A 526 -12.75 -14.51 -11.11
CA LEU A 526 -12.05 -13.29 -11.54
C LEU A 526 -13.00 -12.10 -11.78
N TYR A 527 -14.26 -12.20 -11.43
CA TYR A 527 -15.21 -11.08 -11.47
C TYR A 527 -16.18 -11.14 -10.30
N SER A 528 -16.70 -9.97 -9.92
CA SER A 528 -17.63 -9.85 -8.78
C SER A 528 -18.99 -10.48 -9.08
N ARG A 529 -19.56 -11.19 -8.09
CA ARG A 529 -20.89 -11.80 -8.23
C ARG A 529 -22.05 -10.80 -8.18
N ASN A 530 -21.85 -9.61 -7.59
CA ASN A 530 -22.89 -8.62 -7.39
C ASN A 530 -22.57 -7.22 -7.94
N ILE A 531 -21.34 -6.97 -8.45
CA ILE A 531 -21.00 -5.75 -9.17
C ILE A 531 -20.74 -6.12 -10.64
N ASP A 532 -21.62 -5.69 -11.53
CA ASP A 532 -21.77 -6.23 -12.89
C ASP A 532 -20.55 -5.98 -13.81
N ASN A 533 -19.78 -4.92 -13.58
CA ASN A 533 -18.67 -4.51 -14.42
C ASN A 533 -17.32 -4.49 -13.68
N LEU A 534 -17.20 -5.30 -12.61
CA LEU A 534 -15.99 -5.37 -11.80
C LEU A 534 -15.28 -6.71 -11.99
N PHE A 535 -14.07 -6.66 -12.53
CA PHE A 535 -13.06 -7.72 -12.48
C PHE A 535 -12.24 -7.67 -11.20
N MET A 536 -11.59 -8.78 -10.88
CA MET A 536 -10.68 -8.95 -9.75
C MET A 536 -9.42 -9.67 -10.23
N ALA A 537 -8.26 -9.08 -10.00
CA ALA A 537 -6.98 -9.74 -10.25
C ALA A 537 -6.00 -9.42 -9.12
N GLY A 538 -5.31 -10.43 -8.63
CA GLY A 538 -4.42 -10.32 -7.48
C GLY A 538 -4.80 -11.31 -6.37
N ARG A 539 -4.38 -11.02 -5.14
CA ARG A 539 -4.70 -11.86 -3.98
C ARG A 539 -6.14 -11.68 -3.47
N ASN A 540 -6.88 -10.74 -4.02
CA ASN A 540 -8.26 -10.41 -3.67
C ASN A 540 -9.33 -11.12 -4.53
N ILE A 541 -8.96 -12.12 -5.33
CA ILE A 541 -9.91 -12.91 -6.12
C ILE A 541 -10.77 -13.85 -5.25
N SER A 542 -11.75 -14.49 -5.87
CA SER A 542 -12.77 -15.30 -5.18
C SER A 542 -12.26 -16.68 -4.77
N VAL A 543 -11.71 -16.77 -3.58
CA VAL A 543 -11.11 -17.99 -3.01
C VAL A 543 -11.35 -18.07 -1.50
N THR A 544 -11.29 -19.29 -0.93
CA THR A 544 -11.20 -19.47 0.53
C THR A 544 -9.81 -19.06 1.04
N HIS A 545 -9.67 -18.87 2.37
CA HIS A 545 -8.35 -18.63 2.99
C HIS A 545 -7.33 -19.71 2.59
N ILE A 546 -7.74 -20.97 2.56
CA ILE A 546 -6.84 -22.08 2.24
C ILE A 546 -6.43 -22.04 0.77
N ALA A 547 -7.40 -21.90 -0.14
CA ALA A 547 -7.10 -21.83 -1.57
C ALA A 547 -6.26 -20.58 -1.93
N LEU A 548 -6.37 -19.50 -1.16
CA LEU A 548 -5.51 -18.32 -1.32
C LEU A 548 -4.02 -18.67 -1.23
N GLY A 549 -3.65 -19.65 -0.42
CA GLY A 549 -2.28 -20.08 -0.25
C GLY A 549 -1.54 -20.36 -1.57
N THR A 550 -2.22 -20.89 -2.58
CA THR A 550 -1.62 -21.16 -3.89
C THR A 550 -1.78 -20.01 -4.89
N VAL A 551 -2.89 -19.25 -4.85
CA VAL A 551 -3.16 -18.24 -5.87
C VAL A 551 -2.50 -16.89 -5.61
N ARG A 552 -2.15 -16.57 -4.36
CA ARG A 552 -1.55 -15.27 -3.99
C ARG A 552 -0.14 -15.04 -4.53
N VAL A 553 0.52 -16.07 -5.00
CA VAL A 553 1.89 -15.98 -5.51
C VAL A 553 1.91 -15.14 -6.80
N MET A 554 2.86 -14.20 -6.89
CA MET A 554 2.78 -13.12 -7.87
C MET A 554 2.76 -13.58 -9.33
N ARG A 555 3.43 -14.68 -9.69
CA ARG A 555 3.32 -15.21 -11.07
C ARG A 555 1.93 -15.75 -11.38
N THR A 556 1.30 -16.43 -10.42
CA THR A 556 -0.10 -16.86 -10.57
C THR A 556 -1.01 -15.65 -10.75
N THR A 557 -0.90 -14.64 -9.88
CA THR A 557 -1.74 -13.44 -9.99
C THR A 557 -1.48 -12.66 -11.29
N GLY A 558 -0.25 -12.66 -11.80
CA GLY A 558 0.08 -12.08 -13.11
C GLY A 558 -0.58 -12.83 -14.27
N ILE A 559 -0.55 -14.17 -14.24
CA ILE A 559 -1.26 -15.02 -15.21
C ILE A 559 -2.76 -14.71 -15.19
N LEU A 560 -3.37 -14.61 -14.01
CA LEU A 560 -4.78 -14.28 -13.87
C LEU A 560 -5.10 -12.84 -14.32
N GLY A 561 -4.14 -11.92 -14.15
CA GLY A 561 -4.21 -10.57 -14.71
C GLY A 561 -4.27 -10.57 -16.25
N GLU A 562 -3.46 -11.41 -16.92
CA GLU A 562 -3.54 -11.58 -18.38
C GLU A 562 -4.94 -12.07 -18.81
N VAL A 563 -5.52 -13.03 -18.10
CA VAL A 563 -6.90 -13.51 -18.36
C VAL A 563 -7.92 -12.38 -18.23
N VAL A 564 -7.80 -11.55 -17.20
CA VAL A 564 -8.69 -10.38 -17.00
C VAL A 564 -8.53 -9.38 -18.16
N GLY A 565 -7.30 -9.11 -18.61
CA GLY A 565 -7.04 -8.23 -19.76
C GLY A 565 -7.65 -8.75 -21.06
N MET A 566 -7.56 -10.07 -21.31
CA MET A 566 -8.21 -10.75 -22.45
C MET A 566 -9.73 -10.64 -22.34
N ALA A 567 -10.30 -10.94 -21.20
CA ALA A 567 -11.75 -10.84 -20.97
C ALA A 567 -12.26 -9.39 -21.15
N ALA A 568 -11.50 -8.39 -20.71
CA ALA A 568 -11.83 -6.98 -20.90
C ALA A 568 -11.86 -6.59 -22.39
N SER A 569 -10.97 -7.17 -23.23
CA SER A 569 -11.02 -6.95 -24.67
C SER A 569 -12.29 -7.50 -25.31
N LEU A 570 -12.76 -8.64 -24.84
CA LEU A 570 -14.04 -9.21 -25.27
C LEU A 570 -15.24 -8.41 -24.75
N CYS A 571 -15.17 -7.88 -23.52
CA CYS A 571 -16.18 -6.96 -23.00
C CYS A 571 -16.34 -5.74 -23.91
N LYS A 572 -15.23 -5.14 -24.38
CA LYS A 572 -15.23 -4.06 -25.36
C LYS A 572 -15.84 -4.51 -26.70
N LYS A 573 -15.37 -5.63 -27.24
CA LYS A 573 -15.78 -6.16 -28.55
C LYS A 573 -17.28 -6.40 -28.65
N TYR A 574 -17.87 -6.97 -27.59
CA TYR A 574 -19.27 -7.40 -27.57
C TYR A 574 -20.20 -6.49 -26.75
N VAL A 575 -19.67 -5.43 -26.14
CA VAL A 575 -20.40 -4.55 -25.21
C VAL A 575 -21.03 -5.38 -24.06
N GLU A 576 -20.25 -6.31 -23.53
CA GLU A 576 -20.69 -7.29 -22.52
C GLU A 576 -20.07 -7.02 -21.14
N THR A 577 -20.71 -7.61 -20.13
CA THR A 577 -20.18 -7.65 -18.76
C THR A 577 -19.19 -8.81 -18.61
N PRO A 578 -18.31 -8.80 -17.56
CA PRO A 578 -17.48 -9.95 -17.21
C PRO A 578 -18.22 -11.29 -17.17
N ARG A 579 -19.41 -11.31 -16.55
CA ARG A 579 -20.30 -12.49 -16.51
C ARG A 579 -20.87 -12.86 -17.89
N GLY A 580 -21.10 -11.86 -18.75
CA GLY A 580 -21.55 -12.07 -20.15
C GLY A 580 -20.49 -12.81 -20.95
N ILE A 581 -19.20 -12.53 -20.73
CA ILE A 581 -18.10 -13.26 -21.37
C ILE A 581 -18.13 -14.75 -20.97
N TYR A 582 -18.30 -15.04 -19.69
CA TYR A 582 -18.48 -16.44 -19.23
C TYR A 582 -19.63 -17.15 -19.95
N LYS A 583 -20.78 -16.48 -20.08
CA LYS A 583 -22.00 -17.09 -20.62
C LYS A 583 -21.99 -17.26 -22.14
N ASN A 584 -21.43 -16.28 -22.86
CA ASN A 584 -21.64 -16.14 -24.30
C ASN A 584 -20.35 -16.26 -25.13
N HIS A 585 -19.17 -16.03 -24.54
CA HIS A 585 -17.89 -15.87 -25.27
C HIS A 585 -16.72 -16.63 -24.63
N LEU A 586 -17.01 -17.65 -23.85
CA LEU A 586 -15.98 -18.40 -23.12
C LEU A 586 -14.97 -19.10 -24.04
N GLU A 587 -15.43 -19.65 -25.16
CA GLU A 587 -14.55 -20.34 -26.10
C GLU A 587 -13.56 -19.36 -26.77
N GLU A 588 -14.01 -18.15 -27.13
CA GLU A 588 -13.10 -17.13 -27.67
C GLU A 588 -12.07 -16.66 -26.61
N LEU A 589 -12.49 -16.55 -25.34
CA LEU A 589 -11.54 -16.29 -24.26
C LEU A 589 -10.47 -17.38 -24.15
N LYS A 590 -10.84 -18.65 -24.31
CA LYS A 590 -9.89 -19.79 -24.33
C LYS A 590 -8.93 -19.71 -25.51
N GLU A 591 -9.42 -19.30 -26.70
CA GLU A 591 -8.57 -19.10 -27.87
C GLU A 591 -7.52 -18.01 -27.61
N LEU A 592 -7.90 -16.88 -27.01
CA LEU A 592 -6.95 -15.84 -26.61
C LEU A 592 -5.91 -16.35 -25.62
N MET A 593 -6.31 -17.16 -24.63
CA MET A 593 -5.40 -17.76 -23.65
C MET A 593 -4.40 -18.74 -24.28
N LEU A 594 -4.78 -19.44 -25.35
CA LEU A 594 -3.88 -20.33 -26.10
C LEU A 594 -2.80 -19.57 -26.87
N VAL A 595 -3.11 -18.35 -27.34
CA VAL A 595 -2.21 -17.52 -28.15
C VAL A 595 -1.29 -16.68 -27.28
N GLY A 596 -1.81 -16.13 -26.16
CA GLY A 596 -1.10 -15.16 -25.31
C GLY A 596 -0.86 -13.82 -26.01
N VAL A 597 -0.21 -12.88 -25.32
CA VAL A 597 0.07 -11.52 -25.84
C VAL A 597 1.54 -11.11 -25.70
N SER A 598 2.42 -12.00 -25.23
CA SER A 598 3.83 -11.68 -25.01
C SER A 598 4.60 -11.47 -26.31
N ARG A 599 5.61 -10.61 -26.27
CA ARG A 599 6.59 -10.47 -27.34
C ARG A 599 7.48 -11.72 -27.35
N LYS A 600 7.49 -12.46 -28.45
CA LYS A 600 8.16 -13.78 -28.52
C LYS A 600 9.69 -13.71 -28.64
N GLU A 601 10.24 -12.54 -28.94
CA GLU A 601 11.67 -12.35 -29.28
C GLU A 601 12.56 -11.97 -28.07
N LEU A 602 12.01 -11.93 -26.86
CA LEU A 602 12.78 -11.56 -25.68
C LEU A 602 13.57 -12.75 -25.15
N ASP A 603 14.89 -12.63 -25.23
CA ASP A 603 15.82 -13.54 -24.57
C ASP A 603 15.79 -13.30 -23.05
N ASN A 604 14.97 -14.08 -22.35
CA ASN A 604 14.88 -14.04 -20.91
C ASN A 604 15.38 -15.37 -20.33
N ASN A 605 16.59 -15.36 -19.80
CA ASN A 605 17.27 -16.50 -19.21
C ASN A 605 16.70 -16.94 -17.83
N GLN A 606 15.50 -16.52 -17.46
CA GLN A 606 14.87 -16.94 -16.20
C GLN A 606 14.34 -18.38 -16.25
N LYS A 607 15.21 -19.35 -16.39
CA LYS A 607 14.86 -20.79 -16.46
C LYS A 607 14.12 -21.28 -15.21
N TYR A 608 14.39 -20.71 -14.04
CA TYR A 608 13.69 -21.04 -12.80
C TYR A 608 12.22 -20.60 -12.79
N ASN A 609 11.79 -19.80 -13.76
CA ASN A 609 10.43 -19.31 -13.92
C ASN A 609 9.59 -20.14 -14.90
N GLU A 610 10.23 -21.00 -15.68
CA GLU A 610 9.53 -21.89 -16.60
C GLU A 610 9.21 -23.19 -15.88
N GLY A 611 7.93 -23.50 -15.76
CA GLY A 611 7.50 -24.57 -14.91
C GLY A 611 7.22 -25.85 -15.66
N THR A 612 7.82 -26.90 -15.19
CA THR A 612 7.28 -28.24 -15.19
C THR A 612 6.25 -28.36 -14.04
N THR A 613 5.83 -29.50 -13.66
CA THR A 613 4.86 -29.76 -12.59
C THR A 613 5.33 -29.20 -11.22
N LEU A 614 4.40 -28.71 -10.41
CA LEU A 614 4.66 -28.46 -8.99
C LEU A 614 4.87 -29.82 -8.33
N GLY A 615 6.10 -30.15 -7.97
CA GLY A 615 6.40 -31.41 -7.29
C GLY A 615 7.44 -32.27 -7.98
N ASP A 616 8.10 -31.76 -9.00
CA ASP A 616 9.33 -32.39 -9.54
C ASP A 616 10.55 -32.01 -8.71
#